data_4607f7942eff300c32fbeb8b003d186d
#
_entry.id   4607f7942eff300c32fbeb8b003d186d
#
_cell.length_a   1.000
_cell.length_b   1.000
_cell.length_c   1.000
_cell.angle_alpha   90.00
_cell.angle_beta   90.00
_cell.angle_gamma   90.00
#
_symmetry.space_group_name_H-M   'P 1'
#
loop_
_entity.id
_entity.type
_entity.pdbx_description
1 polymer ?
#
loop_
_entity_poly.entity_id
_entity_poly.type
_entity_poly.pdbx_seq_one_letter_code
_entity_poly.pdbx_strand_id
1 'polypeptide(L)'
;MQASQTIITVETIVAAPVDKVWQYFTLPEHIINWNNASADWHTPKAENDLRPGGKFTSRMEAKNGSFGFDFSGVYDVVEVHKAIDYTLGDDRKVKIQFLEEGGNTKLTEQFEAEETNPVEMQQTGWQAILNNFKTYVETH
;
A
#
# COMPACT_ATOMS: atom_id res chain seq x y z
N MET A 1 -12.27 -28.49 5.07
CA MET A 1 -12.53 -27.21 5.67
C MET A 1 -11.37 -26.25 5.38
N GLN A 2 -11.70 -25.09 5.02
CA GLN A 2 -10.71 -24.08 4.71
C GLN A 2 -10.18 -23.43 5.98
N ALA A 3 -8.88 -23.21 6.04
CA ALA A 3 -8.31 -22.44 7.13
C ALA A 3 -8.78 -20.99 7.06
N SER A 4 -9.00 -20.39 8.21
CA SER A 4 -9.35 -18.99 8.27
C SER A 4 -8.20 -18.15 7.79
N GLN A 5 -8.48 -17.17 6.94
CA GLN A 5 -7.50 -16.18 6.60
C GLN A 5 -7.31 -15.25 7.79
N THR A 6 -6.06 -15.02 8.13
CA THR A 6 -5.72 -14.00 9.12
C THR A 6 -5.75 -12.64 8.44
N ILE A 7 -6.51 -11.71 8.99
CA ILE A 7 -6.55 -10.34 8.49
C ILE A 7 -5.61 -9.49 9.33
N ILE A 8 -4.67 -8.83 8.66
CA ILE A 8 -3.72 -7.94 9.30
C ILE A 8 -4.17 -6.50 9.04
N THR A 9 -4.13 -5.68 10.09
CA THR A 9 -4.50 -4.26 9.96
C THR A 9 -3.30 -3.40 10.32
N VAL A 10 -3.01 -2.42 9.46
CA VAL A 10 -2.04 -1.37 9.74
C VAL A 10 -2.72 -0.04 9.50
N GLU A 11 -2.32 0.99 10.24
CA GLU A 11 -2.95 2.30 10.10
C GLU A 11 -2.02 3.42 10.54
N THR A 12 -2.33 4.62 10.06
CA THR A 12 -1.62 5.84 10.45
C THR A 12 -2.52 7.04 10.25
N ILE A 13 -2.19 8.15 10.91
CA ILE A 13 -2.84 9.43 10.67
C ILE A 13 -1.84 10.35 10.01
N VAL A 14 -2.19 10.83 8.80
CA VAL A 14 -1.35 11.71 8.01
C VAL A 14 -1.84 13.15 8.21
N ALA A 15 -0.93 14.06 8.53
CA ALA A 15 -1.26 15.47 8.74
C ALA A 15 -1.39 16.19 7.40
N ALA A 16 -2.41 15.82 6.63
CA ALA A 16 -2.71 16.40 5.32
C ALA A 16 -4.16 16.10 4.95
N PRO A 17 -4.77 16.93 4.08
CA PRO A 17 -6.15 16.70 3.63
C PRO A 17 -6.22 15.47 2.73
N VAL A 18 -7.40 14.87 2.66
CA VAL A 18 -7.61 13.58 1.99
C VAL A 18 -7.28 13.63 0.49
N ASP A 19 -7.52 14.76 -0.18
CA ASP A 19 -7.22 14.88 -1.61
C ASP A 19 -5.70 14.77 -1.86
N LYS A 20 -4.89 15.38 -1.02
CA LYS A 20 -3.43 15.27 -1.11
C LYS A 20 -2.97 13.84 -0.81
N VAL A 21 -3.52 13.24 0.25
CA VAL A 21 -3.18 11.86 0.63
C VAL A 21 -3.54 10.90 -0.50
N TRP A 22 -4.70 11.07 -1.09
CA TRP A 22 -5.14 10.25 -2.22
C TRP A 22 -4.18 10.38 -3.42
N GLN A 23 -3.83 11.59 -3.80
CA GLN A 23 -2.92 11.83 -4.93
C GLN A 23 -1.57 11.17 -4.70
N TYR A 24 -1.00 11.36 -3.53
CA TYR A 24 0.33 10.84 -3.22
C TYR A 24 0.33 9.32 -3.09
N PHE A 25 -0.80 8.74 -2.74
CA PHE A 25 -0.93 7.29 -2.60
C PHE A 25 -1.12 6.61 -3.97
N THR A 26 -1.69 7.29 -4.95
CA THR A 26 -2.14 6.67 -6.20
C THR A 26 -1.33 7.04 -7.44
N LEU A 27 -0.64 8.18 -7.45
CA LEU A 27 0.14 8.59 -8.62
C LEU A 27 1.49 7.88 -8.64
N PRO A 28 1.86 7.23 -9.77
CA PRO A 28 3.13 6.51 -9.88
C PRO A 28 4.37 7.34 -9.52
N GLU A 29 4.37 8.62 -9.91
CA GLU A 29 5.47 9.53 -9.61
C GLU A 29 5.71 9.75 -8.12
N HIS A 30 4.69 9.54 -7.31
CA HIS A 30 4.81 9.59 -5.85
C HIS A 30 5.09 8.21 -5.27
N ILE A 31 4.44 7.17 -5.79
CA ILE A 31 4.59 5.79 -5.30
C ILE A 31 6.06 5.36 -5.29
N ILE A 32 6.82 5.69 -6.31
CA ILE A 32 8.23 5.31 -6.40
C ILE A 32 9.09 5.91 -5.27
N ASN A 33 8.58 6.92 -4.57
CA ASN A 33 9.33 7.60 -3.53
C ASN A 33 9.08 7.07 -2.12
N TRP A 34 7.93 6.41 -1.88
CA TRP A 34 7.60 5.96 -0.53
C TRP A 34 7.38 4.45 -0.41
N ASN A 35 7.22 3.73 -1.50
CA ASN A 35 6.80 2.33 -1.46
C ASN A 35 7.96 1.37 -1.17
N ASN A 36 8.56 1.52 0.01
CA ASN A 36 9.63 0.65 0.48
C ASN A 36 9.57 0.57 2.00
N ALA A 37 9.88 -0.60 2.53
CA ALA A 37 9.83 -0.85 3.98
C ALA A 37 11.09 -0.41 4.70
N SER A 38 12.22 -0.31 3.99
CA SER A 38 13.51 0.07 4.58
C SER A 38 14.37 0.78 3.55
N ALA A 39 15.43 1.41 4.02
CA ALA A 39 16.37 2.13 3.16
C ALA A 39 17.14 1.21 2.20
N ASP A 40 17.16 -0.10 2.46
CA ASP A 40 17.85 -1.08 1.61
C ASP A 40 17.03 -1.45 0.36
N TRP A 41 15.79 -1.02 0.29
CA TRP A 41 14.87 -1.33 -0.80
C TRP A 41 14.39 -0.06 -1.47
N HIS A 42 14.01 -0.17 -2.74
CA HIS A 42 13.42 0.93 -3.47
C HIS A 42 12.40 0.40 -4.51
N THR A 43 11.59 1.30 -5.02
CA THR A 43 10.63 1.01 -6.08
C THR A 43 11.02 1.84 -7.30
N PRO A 44 11.85 1.30 -8.19
CA PRO A 44 12.33 2.07 -9.34
C PRO A 44 11.25 2.36 -10.39
N LYS A 45 10.16 1.61 -10.38
CA LYS A 45 9.10 1.77 -11.37
C LYS A 45 7.74 1.44 -10.76
N ALA A 46 6.75 2.24 -11.10
CA ALA A 46 5.36 1.98 -10.74
C ALA A 46 4.45 2.31 -11.90
N GLU A 47 3.44 1.46 -12.11
CA GLU A 47 2.39 1.67 -13.11
C GLU A 47 1.06 1.52 -12.41
N ASN A 48 0.07 2.35 -12.77
CA ASN A 48 -1.20 2.35 -12.07
C ASN A 48 -2.34 2.75 -13.00
N ASP A 49 -3.29 1.83 -13.17
CA ASP A 49 -4.55 2.08 -13.89
C ASP A 49 -5.67 2.10 -12.84
N LEU A 50 -5.88 3.26 -12.23
CA LEU A 50 -6.71 3.42 -11.05
C LEU A 50 -8.20 3.45 -11.40
N ARG A 51 -8.76 2.28 -11.62
CA ARG A 51 -10.20 2.09 -11.89
C ARG A 51 -10.57 0.64 -11.58
N PRO A 52 -11.84 0.35 -11.30
CA PRO A 52 -12.25 -1.05 -11.14
C PRO A 52 -11.88 -1.86 -12.38
N GLY A 53 -11.23 -3.00 -12.17
CA GLY A 53 -10.72 -3.83 -13.26
C GLY A 53 -9.36 -3.41 -13.79
N GLY A 54 -8.86 -2.24 -13.41
CA GLY A 54 -7.53 -1.78 -13.78
C GLY A 54 -6.45 -2.52 -13.00
N LYS A 55 -5.23 -2.50 -13.54
CA LYS A 55 -4.08 -3.18 -12.93
C LYS A 55 -3.06 -2.19 -12.41
N PHE A 56 -2.36 -2.59 -11.38
CA PHE A 56 -1.20 -1.84 -10.91
C PHE A 56 0.01 -2.77 -10.78
N THR A 57 1.20 -2.22 -10.93
CA THR A 57 2.45 -2.94 -10.70
C THR A 57 3.48 -1.98 -10.13
N SER A 58 4.09 -2.38 -9.01
CA SER A 58 5.25 -1.69 -8.44
C SER A 58 6.42 -2.65 -8.49
N ARG A 59 7.49 -2.26 -9.15
CA ARG A 59 8.73 -3.04 -9.13
C ARG A 59 9.47 -2.73 -7.85
N MET A 60 9.65 -3.71 -6.99
CA MET A 60 10.33 -3.55 -5.71
C MET A 60 11.65 -4.31 -5.74
N GLU A 61 12.75 -3.61 -5.46
CA GLU A 61 14.10 -4.16 -5.57
C GLU A 61 14.97 -3.81 -4.39
N ALA A 62 15.81 -4.77 -3.97
CA ALA A 62 16.90 -4.47 -3.06
C ALA A 62 17.92 -3.60 -3.79
N LYS A 63 18.39 -2.55 -3.14
CA LYS A 63 19.32 -1.60 -3.76
C LYS A 63 20.65 -2.23 -4.17
N ASN A 64 21.03 -3.31 -3.52
CA ASN A 64 22.26 -4.04 -3.87
C ASN A 64 22.08 -5.02 -5.04
N GLY A 65 20.88 -5.08 -5.61
CA GLY A 65 20.58 -5.95 -6.74
C GLY A 65 20.39 -7.43 -6.41
N SER A 66 20.38 -7.78 -5.14
CA SER A 66 20.32 -9.21 -4.73
C SER A 66 18.95 -9.84 -4.95
N PHE A 67 17.88 -9.04 -4.97
CA PHE A 67 16.53 -9.56 -5.08
C PHE A 67 15.58 -8.47 -5.59
N GLY A 68 14.54 -8.92 -6.29
CA GLY A 68 13.48 -8.02 -6.71
C GLY A 68 12.24 -8.79 -7.11
N PHE A 69 11.10 -8.12 -7.11
CA PHE A 69 9.84 -8.72 -7.53
C PHE A 69 8.85 -7.63 -7.94
N ASP A 70 7.81 -8.06 -8.66
CA ASP A 70 6.71 -7.17 -9.04
C ASP A 70 5.59 -7.34 -8.03
N PHE A 71 5.21 -6.26 -7.37
CA PHE A 71 4.04 -6.23 -6.51
C PHE A 71 2.88 -5.72 -7.34
N SER A 72 1.94 -6.59 -7.67
CA SER A 72 0.88 -6.26 -8.62
C SER A 72 -0.47 -6.80 -8.18
N GLY A 73 -1.52 -6.21 -8.73
CA GLY A 73 -2.89 -6.63 -8.47
C GLY A 73 -3.88 -5.98 -9.41
N VAL A 74 -5.14 -6.29 -9.17
CA VAL A 74 -6.27 -5.76 -9.93
C VAL A 74 -7.21 -5.06 -8.96
N TYR A 75 -7.61 -3.83 -9.30
CA TYR A 75 -8.55 -3.10 -8.48
C TYR A 75 -9.95 -3.67 -8.58
N ASP A 76 -10.59 -3.85 -7.42
CA ASP A 76 -11.98 -4.30 -7.34
C ASP A 76 -12.91 -3.12 -7.08
N VAL A 77 -12.48 -2.19 -6.22
CA VAL A 77 -13.24 -1.00 -5.86
C VAL A 77 -12.30 0.20 -5.85
N VAL A 78 -12.73 1.29 -6.47
CA VAL A 78 -12.05 2.58 -6.38
C VAL A 78 -13.11 3.64 -6.11
N GLU A 79 -13.12 4.14 -4.87
CA GLU A 79 -13.99 5.24 -4.47
C GLU A 79 -13.10 6.42 -4.10
N VAL A 80 -13.09 7.42 -4.96
CA VAL A 80 -12.16 8.55 -4.84
C VAL A 80 -12.27 9.20 -3.46
N HIS A 81 -11.12 9.36 -2.81
CA HIS A 81 -10.95 9.92 -1.46
C HIS A 81 -11.57 9.08 -0.34
N LYS A 82 -11.99 7.86 -0.60
CA LYS A 82 -12.67 7.02 0.38
C LYS A 82 -12.10 5.63 0.53
N ALA A 83 -12.01 4.87 -0.57
CA ALA A 83 -11.65 3.47 -0.47
C ALA A 83 -11.01 2.93 -1.74
N ILE A 84 -10.09 1.99 -1.55
CA ILE A 84 -9.50 1.19 -2.62
C ILE A 84 -9.48 -0.25 -2.13
N ASP A 85 -10.11 -1.15 -2.90
CA ASP A 85 -9.97 -2.58 -2.66
C ASP A 85 -9.29 -3.19 -3.87
N TYR A 86 -8.36 -4.12 -3.65
CA TYR A 86 -7.74 -4.83 -4.76
C TYR A 86 -7.44 -6.27 -4.40
N THR A 87 -7.20 -7.08 -5.43
CA THR A 87 -6.83 -8.48 -5.31
C THR A 87 -5.43 -8.66 -5.85
N LEU A 88 -4.55 -9.22 -5.05
CA LEU A 88 -3.18 -9.53 -5.45
C LEU A 88 -3.12 -10.76 -6.37
N GLY A 89 -1.98 -10.97 -7.01
CA GLY A 89 -1.82 -12.08 -7.94
C GLY A 89 -2.00 -13.46 -7.35
N ASP A 90 -1.88 -13.58 -6.03
CA ASP A 90 -2.10 -14.84 -5.30
C ASP A 90 -3.50 -14.92 -4.67
N ASP A 91 -4.44 -14.10 -5.15
CA ASP A 91 -5.83 -14.02 -4.72
C ASP A 91 -6.06 -13.41 -3.33
N ARG A 92 -5.04 -12.90 -2.68
CA ARG A 92 -5.23 -12.19 -1.40
C ARG A 92 -5.92 -10.86 -1.62
N LYS A 93 -6.86 -10.53 -0.74
CA LYS A 93 -7.63 -9.28 -0.80
C LYS A 93 -7.00 -8.23 0.09
N VAL A 94 -7.00 -6.99 -0.38
CA VAL A 94 -6.53 -5.85 0.38
C VAL A 94 -7.59 -4.76 0.33
N LYS A 95 -7.86 -4.14 1.48
CA LYS A 95 -8.81 -3.03 1.60
C LYS A 95 -8.11 -1.83 2.22
N ILE A 96 -8.22 -0.69 1.56
CA ILE A 96 -7.60 0.55 2.03
C ILE A 96 -8.71 1.58 2.20
N GLN A 97 -8.76 2.23 3.36
CA GLN A 97 -9.78 3.22 3.68
C GLN A 97 -9.12 4.54 4.05
N PHE A 98 -9.71 5.62 3.53
CA PHE A 98 -9.27 6.99 3.78
C PHE A 98 -10.41 7.70 4.52
N LEU A 99 -10.10 8.25 5.71
CA LEU A 99 -11.09 8.98 6.49
C LEU A 99 -10.51 10.34 6.90
N GLU A 100 -11.08 11.41 6.36
CA GLU A 100 -10.66 12.76 6.72
C GLU A 100 -11.30 13.20 8.03
N GLU A 101 -10.49 13.70 8.96
CA GLU A 101 -10.95 14.18 10.26
C GLU A 101 -10.15 15.45 10.62
N GLY A 102 -10.82 16.60 10.64
CA GLY A 102 -10.20 17.84 11.07
C GLY A 102 -8.98 18.29 10.24
N GLY A 103 -8.99 18.01 8.95
CA GLY A 103 -7.86 18.37 8.07
C GLY A 103 -6.76 17.33 8.02
N ASN A 104 -6.86 16.27 8.82
CA ASN A 104 -5.93 15.13 8.77
C ASN A 104 -6.65 13.95 8.12
N THR A 105 -5.89 12.96 7.68
CA THR A 105 -6.46 11.76 7.07
C THR A 105 -6.01 10.51 7.82
N LYS A 106 -6.96 9.73 8.28
CA LYS A 106 -6.67 8.40 8.82
C LYS A 106 -6.65 7.41 7.67
N LEU A 107 -5.55 6.72 7.51
CA LEU A 107 -5.36 5.73 6.46
C LEU A 107 -5.26 4.35 7.11
N THR A 108 -6.16 3.45 6.72
CA THR A 108 -6.22 2.10 7.28
C THR A 108 -6.08 1.09 6.15
N GLU A 109 -5.19 0.12 6.32
CA GLU A 109 -5.02 -0.98 5.36
C GLU A 109 -5.29 -2.30 6.07
N GLN A 110 -6.18 -3.10 5.48
CA GLN A 110 -6.46 -4.45 5.96
C GLN A 110 -6.14 -5.42 4.83
N PHE A 111 -5.36 -6.45 5.13
CA PHE A 111 -4.97 -7.41 4.11
C PHE A 111 -4.92 -8.82 4.67
N GLU A 112 -5.14 -9.79 3.77
CA GLU A 112 -5.05 -11.19 4.12
C GLU A 112 -3.59 -11.60 4.21
N ALA A 113 -3.23 -12.28 5.30
CA ALA A 113 -1.86 -12.72 5.52
C ALA A 113 -1.49 -13.80 4.50
N GLU A 114 -0.24 -13.76 4.02
CA GLU A 114 0.31 -14.87 3.26
C GLU A 114 0.76 -15.98 4.21
N GLU A 115 1.09 -17.14 3.67
CA GLU A 115 1.44 -18.31 4.50
C GLU A 115 2.95 -18.50 4.69
N THR A 116 3.76 -17.80 3.93
CA THR A 116 5.22 -17.99 3.92
C THR A 116 5.93 -17.36 5.10
N ASN A 117 5.51 -16.15 5.48
CA ASN A 117 6.16 -15.37 6.54
C ASN A 117 5.28 -15.26 7.77
N PRO A 118 5.89 -15.10 8.97
CA PRO A 118 5.10 -14.85 10.19
C PRO A 118 4.23 -13.61 10.06
N VAL A 119 3.05 -13.66 10.66
CA VAL A 119 2.09 -12.53 10.67
C VAL A 119 2.75 -11.25 11.17
N GLU A 120 3.54 -11.35 12.23
CA GLU A 120 4.22 -10.18 12.82
C GLU A 120 5.20 -9.52 11.84
N MET A 121 5.89 -10.32 11.05
CA MET A 121 6.83 -9.81 10.05
C MET A 121 6.07 -9.07 8.94
N GLN A 122 4.96 -9.63 8.49
CA GLN A 122 4.12 -9.00 7.48
C GLN A 122 3.56 -7.67 7.99
N GLN A 123 3.03 -7.67 9.21
CA GLN A 123 2.49 -6.46 9.82
C GLN A 123 3.56 -5.38 9.94
N THR A 124 4.74 -5.74 10.39
CA THR A 124 5.87 -4.79 10.52
C THR A 124 6.27 -4.20 9.18
N GLY A 125 6.35 -5.02 8.13
CA GLY A 125 6.72 -4.56 6.80
C GLY A 125 5.68 -3.61 6.20
N TRP A 126 4.42 -3.97 6.27
CA TRP A 126 3.34 -3.11 5.75
C TRP A 126 3.23 -1.80 6.55
N GLN A 127 3.38 -1.88 7.88
CA GLN A 127 3.36 -0.68 8.72
C GLN A 127 4.54 0.23 8.40
N ALA A 128 5.71 -0.33 8.14
CA ALA A 128 6.91 0.46 7.79
C ALA A 128 6.70 1.22 6.48
N ILE A 129 6.08 0.59 5.48
CA ILE A 129 5.76 1.27 4.22
C ILE A 129 4.75 2.39 4.46
N LEU A 130 3.74 2.13 5.28
CA LEU A 130 2.73 3.13 5.60
C LEU A 130 3.31 4.31 6.38
N ASN A 131 4.22 4.04 7.32
CA ASN A 131 4.93 5.09 8.05
C ASN A 131 5.79 5.93 7.11
N ASN A 132 6.42 5.28 6.14
CA ASN A 132 7.23 5.96 5.14
C ASN A 132 6.35 6.87 4.26
N PHE A 133 5.17 6.40 3.89
CA PHE A 133 4.19 7.19 3.16
C PHE A 133 3.78 8.44 3.96
N LYS A 134 3.46 8.27 5.23
CA LYS A 134 3.12 9.38 6.12
C LYS A 134 4.20 10.45 6.12
N THR A 135 5.44 10.04 6.33
CA THR A 135 6.58 10.97 6.33
C THR A 135 6.70 11.68 5.00
N TYR A 136 6.56 10.95 3.90
CA TYR A 136 6.66 11.51 2.56
C TYR A 136 5.61 12.60 2.33
N VAL A 137 4.35 12.30 2.65
CA VAL A 137 3.26 13.26 2.46
C VAL A 137 3.46 14.50 3.32
N GLU A 138 3.87 14.32 4.57
CA GLU A 138 4.01 15.43 5.51
C GLU A 138 5.22 16.31 5.23
N THR A 139 6.16 15.85 4.43
CA THR A 139 7.39 16.59 4.10
C THR A 139 7.43 17.07 2.64
N HIS A 140 6.43 16.77 1.85
CA HIS A 140 6.32 17.18 0.46
C HIS A 140 4.99 17.84 0.19
#